data_dfcc2993377d0cab1791634a1a23df81
#
_entry.id   dfcc2993377d0cab1791634a1a23df81
#
_cell.length_a   1.000
_cell.length_b   1.000
_cell.length_c   1.000
_cell.angle_alpha   90.00
_cell.angle_beta   90.00
_cell.angle_gamma   90.00
#
_symmetry.space_group_name_H-M   'P 1'
#
loop_
_entity.id
_entity.type
_entity.pdbx_description
1 polymer ?
#
loop_
_entity_poly.entity_id
_entity_poly.type
_entity_poly.pdbx_seq_one_letter_code
_entity_poly.pdbx_strand_id
1 'polypeptide(L)'
;MFTFSQNPVSESFQKDSLIIIKSNTSKGFNNSYVLFIPKGTLKNKLTYLLVEPNNTGKTSDSLMIHKKSAIALASISSVGNNISTNLKIPLLVPIFPRPNSKPLVYTHALDRDVIFETDEKLERLDLQLIAMIKNAQDVLNDCGILIYDKFFMNGFSASATFTNRFLFIHPEKVKAAAMGGLNGELMLPFKKYKNKEFNYPLGINDFKKIFNKESNLNRLKEIPQYIYMGLEDQNDAVQFDDAYNNIERNTINSTLGNNVQERWINCQNIYKKENISVQFKTYDKVGHWTTSTINLNVSKFFLKQLQK
;
A
#
# COMPACT_ATOMS: atom_id res chain seq x y z
N MET A 1 27.12 -43.67 -22.25
CA MET A 1 26.79 -43.40 -20.83
C MET A 1 26.20 -42.01 -20.78
N PHE A 2 24.86 -41.90 -20.73
CA PHE A 2 24.17 -40.60 -20.69
C PHE A 2 24.11 -40.19 -19.23
N THR A 3 24.86 -39.16 -18.84
CA THR A 3 24.74 -38.51 -17.54
C THR A 3 23.49 -37.62 -17.57
N PHE A 4 22.42 -38.06 -16.91
CA PHE A 4 21.28 -37.18 -16.60
C PHE A 4 21.78 -36.14 -15.63
N SER A 5 21.91 -34.89 -16.10
CA SER A 5 22.05 -33.73 -15.25
C SER A 5 20.75 -33.63 -14.45
N GLN A 6 20.77 -33.98 -13.17
CA GLN A 6 19.70 -33.66 -12.25
C GLN A 6 19.68 -32.15 -12.10
N ASN A 7 18.62 -31.52 -12.59
CA ASN A 7 18.37 -30.11 -12.27
C ASN A 7 18.41 -29.97 -10.74
N PRO A 8 19.20 -29.03 -10.18
CA PRO A 8 19.26 -28.87 -8.74
C PRO A 8 17.84 -28.58 -8.24
N VAL A 9 17.34 -29.43 -7.32
CA VAL A 9 16.07 -29.19 -6.64
C VAL A 9 16.19 -27.84 -5.96
N SER A 10 15.37 -26.87 -6.38
CA SER A 10 15.42 -25.53 -5.82
C SER A 10 15.06 -25.62 -4.33
N GLU A 11 16.00 -25.26 -3.47
CA GLU A 11 15.78 -25.22 -2.03
C GLU A 11 14.69 -24.20 -1.69
N SER A 12 13.76 -24.57 -0.82
CA SER A 12 12.67 -23.71 -0.41
C SER A 12 12.49 -23.70 1.10
N PHE A 13 11.84 -22.65 1.62
CA PHE A 13 11.45 -22.57 3.02
C PHE A 13 10.45 -23.69 3.36
N GLN A 14 10.75 -24.49 4.38
CA GLN A 14 9.96 -25.67 4.75
C GLN A 14 8.77 -25.34 5.65
N LYS A 15 8.77 -24.17 6.29
CA LYS A 15 7.70 -23.67 7.17
C LYS A 15 7.55 -22.16 7.01
N ASP A 16 6.39 -21.65 7.39
CA ASP A 16 6.18 -20.21 7.50
C ASP A 16 7.13 -19.63 8.57
N SER A 17 7.68 -18.47 8.28
CA SER A 17 8.56 -17.75 9.19
C SER A 17 8.04 -16.33 9.37
N LEU A 18 7.89 -15.88 10.61
CA LEU A 18 7.49 -14.51 10.96
C LEU A 18 8.57 -13.90 11.85
N ILE A 19 9.15 -12.80 11.36
CA ILE A 19 10.25 -12.10 12.00
C ILE A 19 9.80 -10.69 12.32
N ILE A 20 10.07 -10.21 13.52
CA ILE A 20 9.87 -8.80 13.90
C ILE A 20 11.22 -8.12 13.87
N ILE A 21 11.39 -7.22 12.94
CA ILE A 21 12.61 -6.40 12.85
C ILE A 21 12.37 -5.12 13.66
N LYS A 22 13.27 -4.87 14.61
CA LYS A 22 13.22 -3.69 15.46
C LYS A 22 13.59 -2.44 14.67
N SER A 23 13.09 -1.28 15.14
CA SER A 23 13.48 0.04 14.62
C SER A 23 15.01 0.20 14.58
N ASN A 24 15.48 0.87 13.54
CA ASN A 24 16.90 1.18 13.37
C ASN A 24 17.06 2.58 12.74
N THR A 25 17.26 3.57 13.58
CA THR A 25 17.40 4.98 13.17
C THR A 25 18.60 5.20 12.27
N SER A 26 19.71 4.47 12.50
CA SER A 26 20.90 4.59 11.64
C SER A 26 20.66 4.07 10.22
N LYS A 27 19.64 3.23 10.03
CA LYS A 27 19.16 2.77 8.71
C LYS A 27 17.96 3.57 8.17
N GLY A 28 17.50 4.61 8.90
CA GLY A 28 16.46 5.53 8.45
C GLY A 28 15.02 5.10 8.78
N PHE A 29 14.78 4.21 9.73
CA PHE A 29 13.43 3.86 10.19
C PHE A 29 13.31 3.79 11.71
N ASN A 30 12.35 4.54 12.26
CA ASN A 30 12.13 4.70 13.69
C ASN A 30 11.00 3.78 14.22
N ASN A 31 10.35 3.04 13.34
CA ASN A 31 9.33 2.05 13.66
C ASN A 31 9.82 0.64 13.34
N SER A 32 9.32 -0.36 14.05
CA SER A 32 9.57 -1.77 13.74
C SER A 32 8.71 -2.22 12.56
N TYR A 33 9.02 -3.37 11.98
CA TYR A 33 8.17 -4.00 10.97
C TYR A 33 8.14 -5.53 11.13
N VAL A 34 7.10 -6.14 10.56
CA VAL A 34 6.94 -7.60 10.45
C VAL A 34 7.40 -8.02 9.08
N LEU A 35 8.23 -9.05 9.02
CA LEU A 35 8.63 -9.75 7.80
C LEU A 35 8.09 -11.18 7.86
N PHE A 36 7.20 -11.53 6.94
CA PHE A 36 6.64 -12.87 6.80
C PHE A 36 7.21 -13.54 5.56
N ILE A 37 7.74 -14.76 5.73
CA ILE A 37 8.27 -15.58 4.65
C ILE A 37 7.41 -16.85 4.62
N PRO A 38 6.54 -17.04 3.61
CA PRO A 38 5.67 -18.21 3.54
C PRO A 38 6.44 -19.47 3.19
N LYS A 39 5.95 -20.61 3.66
CA LYS A 39 6.40 -21.93 3.23
C LYS A 39 6.38 -22.03 1.71
N GLY A 40 7.43 -22.61 1.13
CA GLY A 40 7.59 -22.77 -0.31
C GLY A 40 8.21 -21.57 -1.01
N THR A 41 8.60 -20.49 -0.29
CA THR A 41 9.43 -19.41 -0.86
C THR A 41 10.75 -20.01 -1.33
N LEU A 42 11.11 -19.80 -2.60
CA LEU A 42 12.30 -20.39 -3.22
C LEU A 42 13.55 -19.61 -2.83
N LYS A 43 14.62 -20.35 -2.52
CA LYS A 43 15.97 -19.79 -2.38
C LYS A 43 16.66 -19.70 -3.75
N ASN A 44 17.63 -18.82 -3.85
CA ASN A 44 18.45 -18.60 -5.05
C ASN A 44 17.63 -18.33 -6.34
N LYS A 45 16.38 -17.88 -6.16
CA LYS A 45 15.52 -17.44 -7.25
C LYS A 45 15.04 -16.02 -6.99
N LEU A 46 15.20 -15.17 -8.00
CA LEU A 46 14.82 -13.76 -7.93
C LEU A 46 13.29 -13.63 -7.86
N THR A 47 12.79 -12.87 -6.89
CA THR A 47 11.37 -12.63 -6.67
C THR A 47 11.12 -11.20 -6.19
N TYR A 48 9.85 -10.82 -5.97
CA TYR A 48 9.47 -9.52 -5.45
C TYR A 48 9.11 -9.59 -3.97
N LEU A 49 9.43 -8.54 -3.23
CA LEU A 49 8.85 -8.30 -1.91
C LEU A 49 7.44 -7.73 -2.09
N LEU A 50 6.46 -8.26 -1.36
CA LEU A 50 5.15 -7.63 -1.19
C LEU A 50 5.19 -6.73 0.03
N VAL A 51 4.60 -5.54 -0.07
CA VAL A 51 4.49 -4.56 1.02
C VAL A 51 3.03 -4.24 1.25
N GLU A 52 2.55 -4.34 2.48
CA GLU A 52 1.21 -3.91 2.88
C GLU A 52 1.32 -2.98 4.08
N PRO A 53 1.04 -1.66 3.94
CA PRO A 53 0.99 -0.76 5.08
C PRO A 53 -0.02 -1.25 6.11
N ASN A 54 0.31 -1.14 7.42
CA ASN A 54 -0.61 -1.61 8.45
C ASN A 54 -1.85 -0.71 8.54
N ASN A 55 -2.97 -1.35 8.90
CA ASN A 55 -4.23 -0.67 9.20
C ASN A 55 -4.84 -1.27 10.47
N THR A 56 -4.84 -0.51 11.55
CA THR A 56 -5.38 -0.97 12.85
C THR A 56 -6.89 -0.73 12.96
N GLY A 57 -7.45 0.15 12.11
CA GLY A 57 -8.87 0.52 12.15
C GLY A 57 -9.27 1.44 13.30
N LYS A 58 -8.36 1.77 14.22
CA LYS A 58 -8.59 2.67 15.36
C LYS A 58 -7.32 3.37 15.81
N THR A 59 -7.47 4.50 16.53
CA THR A 59 -6.38 5.19 17.20
C THR A 59 -6.00 4.50 18.51
N SER A 60 -4.73 4.56 18.89
CA SER A 60 -4.24 4.12 20.20
C SER A 60 -2.81 4.63 20.43
N ASP A 61 -2.51 5.09 21.63
CA ASP A 61 -1.14 5.42 22.06
C ASP A 61 -0.33 4.16 22.42
N SER A 62 -1.00 3.00 22.53
CA SER A 62 -0.32 1.72 22.75
C SER A 62 0.20 1.12 21.45
N LEU A 63 1.51 1.18 21.25
CA LEU A 63 2.17 0.55 20.09
C LEU A 63 1.88 -0.96 19.99
N MET A 64 1.58 -1.62 21.12
CA MET A 64 1.23 -3.04 21.13
C MET A 64 -0.03 -3.36 20.33
N ILE A 65 -1.01 -2.44 20.28
CA ILE A 65 -2.24 -2.61 19.49
C ILE A 65 -1.89 -2.62 18.00
N HIS A 66 -1.08 -1.67 17.53
CA HIS A 66 -0.61 -1.58 16.15
C HIS A 66 0.27 -2.77 15.76
N LYS A 67 1.13 -3.20 16.69
CA LYS A 67 1.97 -4.40 16.50
C LYS A 67 1.14 -5.67 16.34
N LYS A 68 0.12 -5.88 17.19
CA LYS A 68 -0.79 -7.03 17.06
C LYS A 68 -1.54 -7.01 15.74
N SER A 69 -2.02 -5.84 15.30
CA SER A 69 -2.67 -5.67 14.00
C SER A 69 -1.73 -5.98 12.84
N ALA A 70 -0.50 -5.47 12.85
CA ALA A 70 0.49 -5.75 11.81
C ALA A 70 0.86 -7.24 11.72
N ILE A 71 0.99 -7.93 12.88
CA ILE A 71 1.23 -9.37 12.93
C ILE A 71 0.04 -10.13 12.32
N ALA A 72 -1.19 -9.75 12.66
CA ALA A 72 -2.40 -10.38 12.12
C ALA A 72 -2.50 -10.19 10.61
N LEU A 73 -2.22 -8.97 10.10
CA LEU A 73 -2.17 -8.70 8.66
C LEU A 73 -1.12 -9.58 7.95
N ALA A 74 0.05 -9.74 8.55
CA ALA A 74 1.14 -10.49 7.93
C ALA A 74 0.91 -12.01 7.92
N SER A 75 0.23 -12.58 8.93
CA SER A 75 0.28 -14.03 9.17
C SER A 75 -1.06 -14.74 9.35
N ILE A 76 -2.16 -14.00 9.54
CA ILE A 76 -3.45 -14.64 9.86
C ILE A 76 -4.47 -14.40 8.75
N SER A 77 -4.80 -13.15 8.48
CA SER A 77 -5.89 -12.83 7.57
C SER A 77 -5.74 -11.41 7.02
N SER A 78 -5.38 -11.33 5.78
CA SER A 78 -5.43 -10.11 4.96
C SER A 78 -5.36 -10.49 3.49
N VAL A 79 -5.61 -9.53 2.62
CA VAL A 79 -5.35 -9.70 1.18
C VAL A 79 -3.86 -9.95 0.94
N GLY A 80 -2.98 -9.20 1.62
CA GLY A 80 -1.53 -9.36 1.49
C GLY A 80 -1.02 -10.72 1.96
N ASN A 81 -1.49 -11.23 3.11
CA ASN A 81 -1.15 -12.58 3.55
C ASN A 81 -1.59 -13.65 2.54
N ASN A 82 -2.82 -13.53 1.99
CA ASN A 82 -3.31 -14.42 0.94
C ASN A 82 -2.44 -14.37 -0.33
N ILE A 83 -2.04 -13.17 -0.78
CA ILE A 83 -1.14 -13.00 -1.94
C ILE A 83 0.22 -13.67 -1.64
N SER A 84 0.83 -13.32 -0.51
CA SER A 84 2.13 -13.84 -0.08
C SER A 84 2.14 -15.36 -0.04
N THR A 85 1.15 -15.96 0.60
CA THR A 85 1.02 -17.42 0.75
C THR A 85 0.76 -18.11 -0.59
N ASN A 86 -0.13 -17.56 -1.43
CA ASN A 86 -0.46 -18.14 -2.73
C ASN A 86 0.70 -18.07 -3.72
N LEU A 87 1.42 -16.95 -3.75
CA LEU A 87 2.51 -16.70 -4.70
C LEU A 87 3.88 -17.12 -4.17
N LYS A 88 3.99 -17.52 -2.91
CA LYS A 88 5.25 -17.87 -2.24
C LYS A 88 6.28 -16.75 -2.28
N ILE A 89 5.84 -15.52 -2.00
CA ILE A 89 6.68 -14.33 -1.95
C ILE A 89 6.68 -13.71 -0.55
N PRO A 90 7.81 -13.13 -0.08
CA PRO A 90 7.85 -12.49 1.23
C PRO A 90 6.91 -11.29 1.34
N LEU A 91 6.40 -11.03 2.55
CA LEU A 91 5.52 -9.90 2.87
C LEU A 91 6.12 -9.06 4.00
N LEU A 92 6.22 -7.75 3.78
CA LEU A 92 6.56 -6.75 4.79
C LEU A 92 5.31 -5.99 5.22
N VAL A 93 5.09 -5.89 6.53
CA VAL A 93 4.07 -5.03 7.14
C VAL A 93 4.74 -4.12 8.16
N PRO A 94 4.77 -2.78 7.97
CA PRO A 94 5.29 -1.86 8.96
C PRO A 94 4.42 -1.87 10.23
N ILE A 95 4.98 -1.42 11.36
CA ILE A 95 4.24 -1.22 12.62
C ILE A 95 4.16 0.28 12.86
N PHE A 96 3.43 0.99 12.00
CA PHE A 96 3.22 2.41 12.18
C PHE A 96 2.19 2.68 13.26
N PRO A 97 2.48 3.56 14.23
CA PRO A 97 1.51 3.97 15.23
C PRO A 97 0.44 4.87 14.61
N ARG A 98 -0.76 4.86 15.16
CA ARG A 98 -1.82 5.84 14.93
C ARG A 98 -2.26 6.34 16.30
N PRO A 99 -1.56 7.36 16.85
CA PRO A 99 -1.71 7.75 18.25
C PRO A 99 -3.04 8.47 18.48
N ASN A 100 -3.69 8.17 19.61
CA ASN A 100 -4.88 8.89 20.07
C ASN A 100 -4.56 10.31 20.54
N SER A 101 -3.33 10.53 21.01
CA SER A 101 -2.80 11.84 21.42
C SER A 101 -2.63 12.83 20.26
N LYS A 102 -2.63 12.35 19.00
CA LYS A 102 -2.59 13.17 17.77
C LYS A 102 -3.76 12.78 16.84
N PRO A 103 -5.00 13.15 17.20
CA PRO A 103 -6.21 12.59 16.57
C PRO A 103 -6.38 12.98 15.11
N LEU A 104 -5.75 14.06 14.65
CA LEU A 104 -5.84 14.54 13.26
C LEU A 104 -4.75 13.91 12.34
N VAL A 105 -3.81 13.15 12.91
CA VAL A 105 -2.70 12.55 12.13
C VAL A 105 -3.06 11.13 11.71
N TYR A 106 -3.52 10.95 10.47
CA TYR A 106 -3.93 9.63 9.97
C TYR A 106 -2.76 8.90 9.28
N THR A 107 -1.84 8.41 10.09
CA THR A 107 -0.61 7.71 9.65
C THR A 107 -0.87 6.58 8.66
N HIS A 108 -1.91 5.77 8.91
CA HIS A 108 -2.24 4.60 8.08
C HIS A 108 -2.82 4.96 6.70
N ALA A 109 -3.17 6.24 6.49
CA ALA A 109 -3.61 6.75 5.20
C ALA A 109 -2.56 7.60 4.49
N LEU A 110 -1.41 7.88 5.13
CA LEU A 110 -0.40 8.81 4.63
C LEU A 110 -1.04 10.14 4.23
N ASP A 111 -1.80 10.73 5.17
CA ASP A 111 -2.51 11.97 4.95
C ASP A 111 -1.58 13.19 4.90
N ARG A 112 -2.14 14.37 4.75
CA ARG A 112 -1.36 15.61 4.71
C ARG A 112 -0.64 15.89 6.02
N ASP A 113 -1.30 15.66 7.16
CA ASP A 113 -0.75 15.97 8.49
C ASP A 113 0.46 15.10 8.82
N VAL A 114 0.44 13.83 8.39
CA VAL A 114 1.60 12.91 8.50
C VAL A 114 2.84 13.45 7.78
N ILE A 115 2.65 14.11 6.64
CA ILE A 115 3.80 14.62 5.86
C ILE A 115 4.48 15.81 6.55
N PHE A 116 3.73 16.57 7.34
CA PHE A 116 4.24 17.73 8.09
C PHE A 116 4.57 17.41 9.55
N GLU A 117 4.37 16.17 9.97
CA GLU A 117 4.69 15.75 11.32
C GLU A 117 6.20 15.75 11.56
N THR A 118 6.60 16.15 12.78
CA THR A 118 8.01 16.25 13.20
C THR A 118 8.41 15.26 14.28
N ASP A 119 7.45 14.49 14.80
CA ASP A 119 7.74 13.37 15.71
C ASP A 119 8.47 12.27 14.93
N GLU A 120 9.66 11.89 15.36
CA GLU A 120 10.52 10.90 14.68
C GLU A 120 9.81 9.60 14.30
N LYS A 121 8.81 9.17 15.10
CA LYS A 121 8.03 7.94 14.80
C LYS A 121 6.94 8.15 13.76
N LEU A 122 6.54 9.38 13.54
CA LEU A 122 5.44 9.74 12.62
C LEU A 122 5.96 10.45 11.38
N GLU A 123 7.15 11.05 11.48
CA GLU A 123 7.76 11.82 10.39
C GLU A 123 8.02 10.95 9.17
N ARG A 124 7.60 11.45 8.01
CA ARG A 124 7.91 10.90 6.69
C ARG A 124 7.84 9.37 6.63
N LEU A 125 6.69 8.82 7.00
CA LEU A 125 6.45 7.37 7.00
C LEU A 125 6.68 6.72 5.63
N ASP A 126 6.55 7.49 4.55
CA ASP A 126 6.90 7.07 3.20
C ASP A 126 8.41 6.75 3.06
N LEU A 127 9.27 7.59 3.62
CA LEU A 127 10.73 7.37 3.62
C LEU A 127 11.14 6.27 4.59
N GLN A 128 10.52 6.21 5.78
CA GLN A 128 10.76 5.12 6.71
C GLN A 128 10.38 3.77 6.08
N LEU A 129 9.27 3.69 5.35
CA LEU A 129 8.86 2.48 4.62
C LEU A 129 9.90 2.08 3.57
N ILE A 130 10.44 3.02 2.81
CA ILE A 130 11.52 2.74 1.84
C ILE A 130 12.77 2.18 2.54
N ALA A 131 13.14 2.75 3.68
CA ALA A 131 14.28 2.27 4.49
C ALA A 131 14.03 0.87 5.05
N MET A 132 12.81 0.58 5.53
CA MET A 132 12.40 -0.76 5.96
C MET A 132 12.47 -1.77 4.82
N ILE A 133 12.00 -1.41 3.63
CA ILE A 133 12.04 -2.26 2.43
C ILE A 133 13.49 -2.60 2.09
N LYS A 134 14.37 -1.59 2.06
CA LYS A 134 15.81 -1.82 1.80
C LYS A 134 16.43 -2.76 2.81
N ASN A 135 16.13 -2.56 4.10
CA ASN A 135 16.61 -3.45 5.15
C ASN A 135 16.02 -4.88 5.03
N ALA A 136 14.74 -5.01 4.66
CA ALA A 136 14.11 -6.31 4.44
C ALA A 136 14.73 -7.05 3.25
N GLN A 137 15.09 -6.33 2.17
CA GLN A 137 15.81 -6.93 1.03
C GLN A 137 17.17 -7.49 1.47
N ASP A 138 17.93 -6.74 2.31
CA ASP A 138 19.20 -7.22 2.85
C ASP A 138 18.98 -8.49 3.71
N VAL A 139 18.04 -8.48 4.65
CA VAL A 139 17.69 -9.64 5.49
C VAL A 139 17.26 -10.86 4.67
N LEU A 140 16.48 -10.66 3.62
CA LEU A 140 16.02 -11.73 2.75
C LEU A 140 17.18 -12.31 1.91
N ASN A 141 18.05 -11.45 1.40
CA ASN A 141 19.26 -11.87 0.67
C ASN A 141 20.19 -12.70 1.56
N ASP A 142 20.38 -12.31 2.84
CA ASP A 142 21.14 -13.09 3.82
C ASP A 142 20.51 -14.47 4.11
N CYS A 143 19.18 -14.59 3.93
CA CYS A 143 18.46 -15.88 3.99
C CYS A 143 18.49 -16.67 2.67
N GLY A 144 19.17 -16.17 1.63
CA GLY A 144 19.24 -16.78 0.30
C GLY A 144 18.03 -16.50 -0.59
N ILE A 145 17.15 -15.54 -0.25
CA ILE A 145 16.01 -15.14 -1.09
C ILE A 145 16.41 -13.87 -1.85
N LEU A 146 16.61 -14.00 -3.15
CA LEU A 146 17.00 -12.87 -4.01
C LEU A 146 15.79 -11.99 -4.32
N ILE A 147 15.89 -10.68 -4.06
CA ILE A 147 14.78 -9.74 -4.19
C ILE A 147 15.09 -8.66 -5.23
N TYR A 148 14.13 -8.38 -6.12
CA TYR A 148 14.18 -7.25 -7.03
C TYR A 148 14.20 -5.91 -6.29
N ASP A 149 14.80 -4.88 -6.86
CA ASP A 149 14.80 -3.51 -6.30
C ASP A 149 13.39 -2.92 -6.19
N LYS A 150 12.53 -3.19 -7.18
CA LYS A 150 11.12 -2.81 -7.13
C LYS A 150 10.31 -3.84 -6.37
N PHE A 151 9.22 -3.38 -5.75
CA PHE A 151 8.35 -4.23 -4.93
C PHE A 151 6.89 -4.12 -5.37
N PHE A 152 6.08 -5.07 -4.91
CA PHE A 152 4.63 -5.00 -5.01
C PHE A 152 4.06 -4.27 -3.80
N MET A 153 2.98 -3.51 -4.00
CA MET A 153 2.21 -2.92 -2.90
C MET A 153 0.78 -3.43 -2.92
N ASN A 154 0.26 -3.70 -1.73
CA ASN A 154 -1.15 -4.00 -1.51
C ASN A 154 -1.68 -3.14 -0.38
N GLY A 155 -2.99 -2.86 -0.38
CA GLY A 155 -3.66 -2.22 0.74
C GLY A 155 -5.16 -2.40 0.68
N PHE A 156 -5.81 -2.34 1.86
CA PHE A 156 -7.25 -2.30 1.99
C PHE A 156 -7.66 -1.19 2.97
N SER A 157 -8.73 -0.44 2.67
CA SER A 157 -9.18 0.69 3.49
C SER A 157 -8.09 1.77 3.59
N ALA A 158 -7.73 2.25 4.78
CA ALA A 158 -6.70 3.26 4.98
C ALA A 158 -5.36 2.88 4.34
N SER A 159 -4.94 1.60 4.41
CA SER A 159 -3.69 1.17 3.76
C SER A 159 -3.78 1.18 2.23
N ALA A 160 -4.97 1.08 1.65
CA ALA A 160 -5.16 1.30 0.22
C ALA A 160 -4.98 2.77 -0.15
N THR A 161 -5.50 3.68 0.67
CA THR A 161 -5.28 5.12 0.53
C THR A 161 -3.79 5.47 0.67
N PHE A 162 -3.10 4.89 1.67
CA PHE A 162 -1.64 5.00 1.79
C PHE A 162 -0.95 4.55 0.50
N THR A 163 -1.30 3.37 0.01
CA THR A 163 -0.72 2.81 -1.22
C THR A 163 -0.95 3.73 -2.42
N ASN A 164 -2.15 4.26 -2.61
CA ASN A 164 -2.47 5.18 -3.69
C ASN A 164 -1.60 6.45 -3.63
N ARG A 165 -1.48 7.08 -2.46
CA ARG A 165 -0.66 8.28 -2.24
C ARG A 165 0.84 7.99 -2.39
N PHE A 166 1.30 6.84 -1.91
CA PHE A 166 2.69 6.39 -2.07
C PHE A 166 3.08 6.22 -3.54
N LEU A 167 2.18 5.74 -4.40
CA LEU A 167 2.44 5.63 -5.85
C LEU A 167 2.72 6.99 -6.51
N PHE A 168 2.07 8.07 -6.06
CA PHE A 168 2.35 9.42 -6.55
C PHE A 168 3.69 9.95 -6.06
N ILE A 169 4.08 9.59 -4.81
CA ILE A 169 5.32 10.08 -4.21
C ILE A 169 6.55 9.30 -4.73
N HIS A 170 6.44 7.97 -4.87
CA HIS A 170 7.55 7.06 -5.20
C HIS A 170 7.23 6.10 -6.35
N PRO A 171 6.77 6.57 -7.50
CA PRO A 171 6.34 5.69 -8.61
C PRO A 171 7.49 4.84 -9.16
N GLU A 172 8.75 5.30 -9.03
CA GLU A 172 9.93 4.57 -9.50
C GLU A 172 10.23 3.30 -8.70
N LYS A 173 9.71 3.19 -7.47
CA LYS A 173 9.97 2.06 -6.57
C LYS A 173 9.01 0.90 -6.77
N VAL A 174 7.80 1.16 -7.27
CA VAL A 174 6.74 0.16 -7.32
C VAL A 174 6.70 -0.55 -8.67
N LYS A 175 6.59 -1.87 -8.63
CA LYS A 175 6.40 -2.73 -9.82
C LYS A 175 4.94 -2.82 -10.21
N ALA A 176 4.05 -3.06 -9.22
CA ALA A 176 2.60 -3.12 -9.39
C ALA A 176 1.91 -2.91 -8.04
N ALA A 177 0.66 -2.47 -8.04
CA ALA A 177 -0.11 -2.24 -6.81
C ALA A 177 -1.56 -2.73 -6.91
N ALA A 178 -2.09 -3.22 -5.77
CA ALA A 178 -3.51 -3.50 -5.61
C ALA A 178 -4.07 -2.70 -4.44
N MET A 179 -5.26 -2.12 -4.60
CA MET A 179 -5.87 -1.22 -3.61
C MET A 179 -7.37 -1.50 -3.54
N GLY A 180 -7.90 -1.71 -2.35
CA GLY A 180 -9.32 -1.99 -2.17
C GLY A 180 -9.98 -1.22 -1.04
N GLY A 181 -11.29 -0.95 -1.16
CA GLY A 181 -12.05 -0.29 -0.11
C GLY A 181 -11.58 1.12 0.20
N LEU A 182 -11.11 1.86 -0.79
CA LEU A 182 -10.85 3.29 -0.66
C LEU A 182 -12.19 4.03 -0.51
N ASN A 183 -12.17 5.24 0.02
CA ASN A 183 -13.36 6.09 0.23
C ASN A 183 -14.09 6.50 -1.07
N GLY A 184 -13.85 5.77 -2.17
CA GLY A 184 -14.23 6.16 -3.53
C GLY A 184 -13.32 7.25 -4.10
N GLU A 185 -12.60 7.98 -3.26
CA GLU A 185 -11.68 9.05 -3.62
C GLU A 185 -10.28 8.47 -3.88
N LEU A 186 -9.68 8.88 -4.98
CA LEU A 186 -8.30 8.60 -5.37
C LEU A 186 -7.54 9.92 -5.55
N MET A 187 -6.27 9.95 -5.17
CA MET A 187 -5.41 11.08 -5.50
C MET A 187 -5.36 11.27 -7.02
N LEU A 188 -5.51 12.51 -7.50
CA LEU A 188 -5.63 12.81 -8.92
C LEU A 188 -4.34 13.41 -9.50
N PRO A 189 -4.00 13.13 -10.77
CA PRO A 189 -2.81 13.64 -11.43
C PRO A 189 -2.96 15.10 -11.88
N PHE A 190 -3.64 15.93 -11.10
CA PHE A 190 -3.96 17.32 -11.44
C PHE A 190 -3.45 18.32 -10.41
N LYS A 191 -3.00 19.48 -10.88
CA LYS A 191 -2.82 20.68 -10.03
C LYS A 191 -4.13 21.38 -9.76
N LYS A 192 -5.04 21.39 -10.76
CA LYS A 192 -6.38 21.98 -10.70
C LYS A 192 -7.39 21.09 -11.43
N TYR A 193 -8.58 20.97 -10.89
CA TYR A 193 -9.71 20.28 -11.50
C TYR A 193 -11.01 20.99 -11.17
N LYS A 194 -11.87 21.25 -12.17
CA LYS A 194 -13.12 22.01 -12.05
C LYS A 194 -12.92 23.36 -11.30
N ASN A 195 -11.89 24.12 -11.66
CA ASN A 195 -11.49 25.39 -11.05
C ASN A 195 -11.12 25.35 -9.55
N LYS A 196 -10.91 24.17 -8.98
CA LYS A 196 -10.40 23.98 -7.62
C LYS A 196 -8.94 23.56 -7.66
N GLU A 197 -8.15 24.02 -6.68
CA GLU A 197 -6.78 23.54 -6.47
C GLU A 197 -6.80 22.17 -5.82
N PHE A 198 -5.99 21.26 -6.36
CA PHE A 198 -5.84 19.90 -5.85
C PHE A 198 -4.48 19.78 -5.20
N ASN A 199 -4.40 20.24 -3.98
CA ASN A 199 -3.24 20.07 -3.12
C ASN A 199 -3.13 18.62 -2.65
N TYR A 200 -1.94 18.18 -2.23
CA TYR A 200 -1.79 16.89 -1.58
C TYR A 200 -2.69 16.82 -0.31
N PRO A 201 -3.46 15.76 -0.05
CA PRO A 201 -3.40 14.45 -0.71
C PRO A 201 -4.40 14.25 -1.87
N LEU A 202 -5.14 15.28 -2.30
CA LEU A 202 -6.14 15.17 -3.38
C LEU A 202 -5.50 15.18 -4.76
N GLY A 203 -4.38 15.88 -4.92
CA GLY A 203 -3.67 16.04 -6.17
C GLY A 203 -2.25 16.54 -5.99
N ILE A 204 -1.71 17.19 -7.03
CA ILE A 204 -0.29 17.50 -7.13
C ILE A 204 0.04 18.99 -7.19
N ASN A 205 -0.86 19.88 -6.78
CA ASN A 205 -0.66 21.33 -6.93
C ASN A 205 0.55 21.83 -6.12
N ASP A 206 0.67 21.42 -4.88
CA ASP A 206 1.75 21.79 -3.96
C ASP A 206 2.84 20.70 -3.81
N PHE A 207 2.78 19.66 -4.63
CA PHE A 207 3.63 18.46 -4.55
C PHE A 207 5.13 18.81 -4.55
N LYS A 208 5.57 19.68 -5.47
CA LYS A 208 6.97 20.13 -5.52
C LYS A 208 7.41 20.82 -4.25
N LYS A 209 6.54 21.65 -3.68
CA LYS A 209 6.82 22.39 -2.44
C LYS A 209 6.97 21.43 -1.24
N ILE A 210 6.13 20.38 -1.19
CA ILE A 210 6.11 19.42 -0.07
C ILE A 210 7.24 18.41 -0.16
N PHE A 211 7.44 17.79 -1.35
CA PHE A 211 8.36 16.67 -1.52
C PHE A 211 9.70 17.06 -2.14
N ASN A 212 9.93 18.35 -2.41
CA ASN A 212 11.14 18.89 -3.08
C ASN A 212 11.48 18.17 -4.41
N LYS A 213 10.44 17.68 -5.09
CA LYS A 213 10.55 17.03 -6.41
C LYS A 213 9.25 17.18 -7.20
N GLU A 214 9.31 17.16 -8.53
CA GLU A 214 8.11 17.06 -9.37
C GLU A 214 7.49 15.66 -9.29
N SER A 215 6.17 15.57 -9.42
CA SER A 215 5.48 14.28 -9.55
C SER A 215 5.81 13.64 -10.90
N ASN A 216 6.29 12.40 -10.88
CA ASN A 216 6.61 11.65 -12.10
C ASN A 216 5.36 10.93 -12.63
N LEU A 217 4.45 11.70 -13.24
CA LEU A 217 3.19 11.18 -13.77
C LEU A 217 3.38 10.16 -14.90
N ASN A 218 4.42 10.30 -15.71
CA ASN A 218 4.70 9.34 -16.77
C ASN A 218 4.98 7.95 -16.17
N ARG A 219 5.82 7.90 -15.13
CA ARG A 219 6.10 6.65 -14.44
C ARG A 219 4.87 6.10 -13.71
N LEU A 220 4.06 6.95 -13.07
CA LEU A 220 2.81 6.57 -12.41
C LEU A 220 1.84 5.88 -13.39
N LYS A 221 1.69 6.44 -14.60
CA LYS A 221 0.79 5.93 -15.63
C LYS A 221 1.17 4.53 -16.12
N GLU A 222 2.45 4.16 -16.04
CA GLU A 222 2.96 2.85 -16.46
C GLU A 222 2.80 1.75 -15.40
N ILE A 223 2.61 2.10 -14.11
CA ILE A 223 2.50 1.10 -13.03
C ILE A 223 1.18 0.35 -13.19
N PRO A 224 1.21 -0.98 -13.36
CA PRO A 224 -0.01 -1.78 -13.35
C PRO A 224 -0.71 -1.67 -11.99
N GLN A 225 -1.98 -1.31 -12.01
CA GLN A 225 -2.79 -1.14 -10.80
C GLN A 225 -4.06 -1.99 -10.89
N TYR A 226 -4.47 -2.59 -9.78
CA TYR A 226 -5.76 -3.24 -9.61
C TYR A 226 -6.50 -2.56 -8.46
N ILE A 227 -7.57 -1.80 -8.80
CA ILE A 227 -8.32 -1.03 -7.80
C ILE A 227 -9.74 -1.59 -7.72
N TYR A 228 -10.19 -1.91 -6.51
CA TYR A 228 -11.48 -2.56 -6.32
C TYR A 228 -12.26 -1.99 -5.15
N MET A 229 -13.58 -2.12 -5.22
CA MET A 229 -14.50 -1.68 -4.19
C MET A 229 -15.75 -2.56 -4.17
N GLY A 230 -16.37 -2.71 -3.01
CA GLY A 230 -17.71 -3.26 -2.88
C GLY A 230 -18.77 -2.27 -3.38
N LEU A 231 -19.80 -2.76 -4.06
CA LEU A 231 -20.92 -1.92 -4.48
C LEU A 231 -21.71 -1.35 -3.29
N GLU A 232 -21.72 -2.08 -2.18
CA GLU A 232 -22.40 -1.69 -0.93
C GLU A 232 -21.46 -1.04 0.10
N ASP A 233 -20.23 -0.70 -0.31
CA ASP A 233 -19.27 -0.04 0.58
C ASP A 233 -19.72 1.38 0.90
N GLN A 234 -19.95 1.65 2.19
CA GLN A 234 -20.38 2.94 2.74
C GLN A 234 -19.36 3.52 3.73
N ASN A 235 -18.17 2.93 3.81
CA ASN A 235 -17.11 3.43 4.69
C ASN A 235 -16.52 4.72 4.13
N ASP A 236 -17.03 5.85 4.59
CA ASP A 236 -16.72 7.19 4.09
C ASP A 236 -15.82 7.98 5.05
N ALA A 237 -14.51 7.87 4.88
CA ALA A 237 -13.57 8.64 5.68
C ALA A 237 -13.52 10.14 5.32
N VAL A 238 -14.09 10.55 4.18
CA VAL A 238 -14.15 11.98 3.79
C VAL A 238 -14.92 12.82 4.80
N GLN A 239 -15.85 12.19 5.55
CA GLN A 239 -16.64 12.87 6.57
C GLN A 239 -15.90 13.10 7.90
N PHE A 240 -14.71 12.54 8.08
CA PHE A 240 -13.97 12.60 9.35
C PHE A 240 -12.77 13.55 9.25
N ASP A 241 -12.61 14.39 10.28
CA ASP A 241 -11.59 15.44 10.33
C ASP A 241 -10.15 14.90 10.39
N ASP A 242 -9.95 13.68 10.84
CA ASP A 242 -8.64 13.04 10.86
C ASP A 242 -8.15 12.60 9.47
N ALA A 243 -9.05 12.44 8.52
CA ALA A 243 -8.72 12.05 7.15
C ALA A 243 -8.66 13.24 6.18
N TYR A 244 -9.55 14.23 6.37
CA TYR A 244 -9.66 15.40 5.50
C TYR A 244 -10.14 16.63 6.27
N ASN A 245 -9.44 17.75 6.10
CA ASN A 245 -9.91 19.02 6.63
C ASN A 245 -11.13 19.57 5.84
N ASN A 246 -11.75 20.63 6.35
CA ASN A 246 -12.96 21.21 5.74
C ASN A 246 -12.75 21.69 4.28
N ILE A 247 -11.57 22.18 3.93
CA ILE A 247 -11.26 22.66 2.56
C ILE A 247 -11.17 21.45 1.62
N GLU A 248 -10.48 20.41 2.04
CA GLU A 248 -10.34 19.15 1.29
C GLU A 248 -11.70 18.48 1.10
N ARG A 249 -12.50 18.34 2.16
CA ARG A 249 -13.85 17.78 2.12
C ARG A 249 -14.76 18.55 1.16
N ASN A 250 -14.78 19.87 1.24
CA ASN A 250 -15.57 20.71 0.32
C ASN A 250 -15.08 20.57 -1.13
N THR A 251 -13.79 20.44 -1.34
CA THR A 251 -13.22 20.21 -2.67
C THR A 251 -13.64 18.86 -3.21
N ILE A 252 -13.51 17.77 -2.43
CA ILE A 252 -13.94 16.42 -2.80
C ILE A 252 -15.44 16.42 -3.15
N ASN A 253 -16.29 16.88 -2.24
CA ASN A 253 -17.75 16.85 -2.41
C ASN A 253 -18.21 17.64 -3.63
N SER A 254 -17.65 18.84 -3.86
CA SER A 254 -18.04 19.69 -4.99
C SER A 254 -17.51 19.23 -6.34
N THR A 255 -16.49 18.37 -6.38
CA THR A 255 -15.83 17.98 -7.64
C THR A 255 -15.97 16.51 -7.99
N LEU A 256 -15.94 15.64 -6.97
CA LEU A 256 -15.91 14.18 -7.14
C LEU A 256 -17.21 13.49 -6.71
N GLY A 257 -17.99 14.08 -5.81
CA GLY A 257 -19.27 13.53 -5.37
C GLY A 257 -19.41 13.49 -3.85
N ASN A 258 -20.66 13.39 -3.39
CA ASN A 258 -21.03 13.51 -1.98
C ASN A 258 -21.00 12.18 -1.20
N ASN A 259 -20.79 11.08 -1.90
CA ASN A 259 -20.74 9.75 -1.30
C ASN A 259 -19.70 8.86 -1.98
N VAL A 260 -19.41 7.74 -1.35
CA VAL A 260 -18.38 6.77 -1.79
C VAL A 260 -18.60 6.33 -3.24
N GLN A 261 -19.84 6.04 -3.64
CA GLN A 261 -20.14 5.47 -4.96
C GLN A 261 -20.01 6.52 -6.07
N GLU A 262 -20.47 7.77 -5.84
CA GLU A 262 -20.28 8.85 -6.81
C GLU A 262 -18.79 9.12 -7.04
N ARG A 263 -18.00 9.24 -5.96
CA ARG A 263 -16.55 9.43 -6.05
C ARG A 263 -15.87 8.29 -6.79
N TRP A 264 -16.27 7.04 -6.50
CA TRP A 264 -15.75 5.85 -7.16
C TRP A 264 -15.94 5.90 -8.69
N ILE A 265 -17.13 6.23 -9.16
CA ILE A 265 -17.44 6.35 -10.60
C ILE A 265 -16.62 7.49 -11.23
N ASN A 266 -16.58 8.66 -10.58
CA ASN A 266 -15.88 9.82 -11.10
C ASN A 266 -14.37 9.62 -11.16
N CYS A 267 -13.75 9.03 -10.12
CA CYS A 267 -12.33 8.71 -10.11
C CYS A 267 -11.97 7.68 -11.17
N GLN A 268 -12.79 6.64 -11.39
CA GLN A 268 -12.57 5.69 -12.49
C GLN A 268 -12.53 6.39 -13.85
N ASN A 269 -13.49 7.28 -14.11
CA ASN A 269 -13.57 8.01 -15.37
C ASN A 269 -12.34 8.89 -15.58
N ILE A 270 -11.88 9.58 -14.53
CA ILE A 270 -10.67 10.41 -14.57
C ILE A 270 -9.43 9.55 -14.86
N TYR A 271 -9.21 8.47 -14.12
CA TYR A 271 -8.05 7.60 -14.32
C TYR A 271 -7.99 7.01 -15.73
N LYS A 272 -9.15 6.59 -16.26
CA LYS A 272 -9.25 6.11 -17.65
C LYS A 272 -8.90 7.20 -18.67
N LYS A 273 -9.45 8.41 -18.48
CA LYS A 273 -9.17 9.57 -19.36
C LYS A 273 -7.68 9.97 -19.34
N GLU A 274 -7.04 9.84 -18.17
CA GLU A 274 -5.63 10.15 -18.01
C GLU A 274 -4.68 9.01 -18.45
N ASN A 275 -5.22 7.91 -18.98
CA ASN A 275 -4.47 6.75 -19.45
C ASN A 275 -3.57 6.14 -18.35
N ILE A 276 -4.05 6.12 -17.10
CA ILE A 276 -3.37 5.41 -16.02
C ILE A 276 -3.60 3.90 -16.20
N SER A 277 -2.53 3.10 -16.10
CA SER A 277 -2.58 1.64 -16.26
C SER A 277 -3.31 0.98 -15.08
N VAL A 278 -4.62 0.89 -15.15
CA VAL A 278 -5.47 0.43 -14.05
C VAL A 278 -6.57 -0.53 -14.53
N GLN A 279 -6.81 -1.56 -13.72
CA GLN A 279 -7.99 -2.42 -13.80
C GLN A 279 -8.90 -2.09 -12.62
N PHE A 280 -10.08 -1.54 -12.90
CA PHE A 280 -11.10 -1.28 -11.90
C PHE A 280 -12.07 -2.46 -11.79
N LYS A 281 -12.44 -2.84 -10.56
CA LYS A 281 -13.44 -3.88 -10.31
C LYS A 281 -14.39 -3.46 -9.19
N THR A 282 -15.68 -3.41 -9.48
CA THR A 282 -16.74 -3.32 -8.47
C THR A 282 -17.30 -4.71 -8.20
N TYR A 283 -17.55 -5.04 -6.94
CA TYR A 283 -18.08 -6.33 -6.51
C TYR A 283 -19.49 -6.17 -5.94
N ASP A 284 -20.45 -6.84 -6.55
CA ASP A 284 -21.83 -6.83 -6.09
C ASP A 284 -21.95 -7.53 -4.72
N LYS A 285 -22.88 -7.07 -3.90
CA LYS A 285 -23.17 -7.61 -2.55
C LYS A 285 -21.95 -7.64 -1.62
N VAL A 286 -21.02 -6.72 -1.82
CA VAL A 286 -19.85 -6.54 -0.98
C VAL A 286 -19.85 -5.12 -0.42
N GLY A 287 -19.73 -4.99 0.90
CA GLY A 287 -19.52 -3.72 1.59
C GLY A 287 -18.04 -3.48 1.87
N HIS A 288 -17.71 -2.92 3.05
CA HIS A 288 -16.33 -2.62 3.45
C HIS A 288 -15.60 -3.85 3.99
N TRP A 289 -15.50 -4.90 3.20
CA TRP A 289 -14.76 -6.14 3.53
C TRP A 289 -14.23 -6.83 2.27
N THR A 290 -13.37 -7.82 2.47
CA THR A 290 -12.82 -8.65 1.39
C THR A 290 -13.46 -10.05 1.41
N THR A 291 -13.52 -10.67 0.24
CA THR A 291 -14.04 -12.03 0.04
C THR A 291 -12.95 -12.94 -0.56
N SER A 292 -13.16 -14.25 -0.52
CA SER A 292 -12.26 -15.21 -1.19
C SER A 292 -12.12 -14.93 -2.70
N THR A 293 -13.19 -14.47 -3.35
CA THR A 293 -13.16 -14.06 -4.77
C THR A 293 -12.26 -12.86 -4.98
N ILE A 294 -12.33 -11.85 -4.11
CA ILE A 294 -11.44 -10.68 -4.15
C ILE A 294 -10.00 -11.13 -3.97
N ASN A 295 -9.69 -11.90 -2.92
CA ASN A 295 -8.35 -12.41 -2.64
C ASN A 295 -7.76 -13.18 -3.82
N LEU A 296 -8.57 -14.02 -4.47
CA LEU A 296 -8.16 -14.77 -5.65
C LEU A 296 -7.86 -13.85 -6.85
N ASN A 297 -8.72 -12.84 -7.11
CA ASN A 297 -8.54 -11.93 -8.22
C ASN A 297 -7.30 -11.05 -8.04
N VAL A 298 -7.05 -10.55 -6.82
CA VAL A 298 -5.83 -9.80 -6.49
C VAL A 298 -4.58 -10.68 -6.63
N SER A 299 -4.63 -11.92 -6.14
CA SER A 299 -3.53 -12.89 -6.32
C SER A 299 -3.25 -13.16 -7.81
N LYS A 300 -4.29 -13.36 -8.63
CA LYS A 300 -4.15 -13.52 -10.09
C LYS A 300 -3.56 -12.30 -10.78
N PHE A 301 -3.92 -11.09 -10.31
CA PHE A 301 -3.33 -9.86 -10.82
C PHE A 301 -1.81 -9.85 -10.57
N PHE A 302 -1.35 -10.08 -9.34
CA PHE A 302 0.08 -10.09 -9.04
C PHE A 302 0.82 -11.25 -9.71
N LEU A 303 0.21 -12.43 -9.83
CA LEU A 303 0.80 -13.55 -10.56
C LEU A 303 1.18 -13.16 -12.00
N LYS A 304 0.31 -12.42 -12.70
CA LYS A 304 0.61 -11.91 -14.04
C LYS A 304 1.77 -10.91 -14.04
N GLN A 305 2.01 -10.19 -12.95
CA GLN A 305 3.13 -9.24 -12.84
C GLN A 305 4.45 -9.92 -12.44
N LEU A 306 4.39 -11.08 -11.78
CA LEU A 306 5.56 -11.94 -11.50
C LEU A 306 6.15 -12.55 -12.76
N GLN A 307 5.32 -12.78 -13.80
CA GLN A 307 5.70 -13.43 -15.05
C GLN A 307 6.25 -12.46 -16.11
N LYS A 308 6.17 -11.15 -15.84
CA LYS A 308 6.68 -10.07 -16.71
C LYS A 308 8.01 -9.53 -16.21
#